data_6d2d3bdedcaabe05caca7f65074f6ab5
#
_entry.id   6d2d3bdedcaabe05caca7f65074f6ab5
#
_cell.length_a   1.000
_cell.length_b   1.000
_cell.length_c   1.000
_cell.angle_alpha   90.00
_cell.angle_beta   90.00
_cell.angle_gamma   90.00
#
_symmetry.space_group_name_H-M   'P 1'
#
loop_
_entity.id
_entity.type
_entity.pdbx_description
1 polymer ?
#
loop_
_entity_poly.entity_id
_entity_poly.type
_entity_poly.pdbx_seq_one_letter_code
_entity_poly.pdbx_strand_id
1 'polypeptide(L)'
;MYSVSNKVTFTHFYEYNLILQQDNAAVHASRSTKSWLTEQNIPVLEWPAISPDLNPIENLWGVMVRDVYANGRQFDTVEQLKTAITAAWSRISIEMLKKLIGTMPKRIFEVISKNGECTHY
;
A
#
# COMPACT_ATOMS: atom_id res chain seq x y z
N MET A 1 14.23 -13.62 7.08
CA MET A 1 14.97 -12.37 7.22
C MET A 1 14.94 -11.65 5.88
N TYR A 2 14.03 -10.73 5.69
CA TYR A 2 13.88 -10.02 4.42
C TYR A 2 14.77 -8.78 4.47
N SER A 3 15.94 -8.87 3.85
CA SER A 3 16.75 -7.70 3.54
C SER A 3 16.24 -7.11 2.21
N VAL A 4 15.10 -6.46 2.27
CA VAL A 4 14.83 -5.38 1.33
C VAL A 4 15.69 -4.23 1.85
N SER A 5 16.48 -3.63 0.98
CA SER A 5 17.38 -2.52 1.29
C SER A 5 16.65 -1.44 2.10
N ASN A 6 16.64 -1.58 3.42
CA ASN A 6 15.91 -0.73 4.36
C ASN A 6 16.49 0.70 4.46
N LYS A 7 17.52 1.02 3.70
CA LYS A 7 18.18 2.33 3.78
C LYS A 7 17.46 3.46 3.05
N VAL A 8 16.58 3.14 2.11
CA VAL A 8 15.92 4.16 1.29
C VAL A 8 14.66 4.73 1.95
N THR A 9 14.00 3.96 2.83
CA THR A 9 12.65 4.29 3.28
C THR A 9 12.60 5.32 4.41
N PHE A 10 13.46 5.23 5.41
CA PHE A 10 13.34 6.07 6.62
C PHE A 10 13.97 7.45 6.45
N THR A 11 15.11 7.55 5.80
CA THR A 11 15.78 8.84 5.54
C THR A 11 14.87 9.78 4.75
N HIS A 12 14.12 9.26 3.77
CA HIS A 12 13.20 10.04 2.95
C HIS A 12 12.00 10.58 3.73
N PHE A 13 11.52 9.90 4.78
CA PHE A 13 10.43 10.40 5.61
C PHE A 13 10.79 11.73 6.27
N TYR A 14 12.02 11.87 6.74
CA TYR A 14 12.47 13.10 7.41
C TYR A 14 12.80 14.23 6.43
N GLU A 15 13.42 13.90 5.30
CA GLU A 15 13.80 14.89 4.30
C GLU A 15 12.60 15.55 3.60
N TYR A 16 11.51 14.81 3.42
CA TYR A 16 10.35 15.26 2.64
C TYR A 16 9.07 15.49 3.47
N ASN A 17 9.15 15.48 4.80
CA ASN A 17 7.97 15.61 5.69
C ASN A 17 6.83 14.65 5.30
N LEU A 18 7.16 13.40 5.01
CA LEU A 18 6.17 12.41 4.60
C LEU A 18 5.30 11.97 5.78
N ILE A 19 4.04 11.72 5.51
CA ILE A 19 3.08 11.16 6.46
C ILE A 19 2.71 9.75 5.99
N LEU A 20 2.83 8.76 6.87
CA LEU A 20 2.46 7.39 6.55
C LEU A 20 0.94 7.24 6.54
N GLN A 21 0.39 6.80 5.42
CA GLN A 21 -0.99 6.34 5.35
C GLN A 21 -1.01 4.82 5.46
N GLN A 22 -1.82 4.31 6.37
CA GLN A 22 -2.09 2.88 6.51
C GLN A 22 -3.56 2.67 6.89
N ASP A 23 -4.06 1.45 6.67
CA ASP A 23 -5.39 1.08 7.14
C ASP A 23 -5.40 0.83 8.66
N ASN A 24 -6.59 0.53 9.19
CA ASN A 24 -6.79 0.20 10.60
C ASN A 24 -6.82 -1.32 10.84
N ALA A 25 -6.15 -2.12 10.01
CA ALA A 25 -5.98 -3.55 10.26
C ALA A 25 -5.40 -3.80 11.67
N ALA A 26 -5.80 -4.88 12.31
CA ALA A 26 -5.41 -5.17 13.69
C ALA A 26 -3.88 -5.12 13.93
N VAL A 27 -3.10 -5.59 12.96
CA VAL A 27 -1.63 -5.55 13.02
C VAL A 27 -1.08 -4.12 12.95
N HIS A 28 -1.69 -3.24 12.15
CA HIS A 28 -1.31 -1.83 12.01
C HIS A 28 -1.76 -1.00 13.21
N ALA A 29 -2.90 -1.35 13.81
CA ALA A 29 -3.46 -0.66 14.97
C ALA A 29 -2.94 -1.21 16.30
N SER A 30 -2.10 -2.26 16.29
CA SER A 30 -1.56 -2.87 17.50
C SER A 30 -0.72 -1.88 18.33
N ARG A 31 -0.68 -2.10 19.64
CA ARG A 31 0.11 -1.25 20.53
C ARG A 31 1.60 -1.25 20.14
N SER A 32 2.15 -2.42 19.80
CA SER A 32 3.56 -2.56 19.41
C SER A 32 3.87 -1.77 18.13
N THR A 33 3.01 -1.84 17.10
CA THR A 33 3.19 -1.08 15.86
C THR A 33 3.13 0.42 16.13
N LYS A 34 2.14 0.88 16.91
CA LYS A 34 2.00 2.30 17.25
C LYS A 34 3.19 2.82 18.05
N SER A 35 3.65 2.07 19.07
CA SER A 35 4.85 2.44 19.85
C SER A 35 6.07 2.55 18.95
N TRP A 36 6.29 1.56 18.08
CA TRP A 36 7.42 1.57 17.18
C TRP A 36 7.39 2.77 16.21
N LEU A 37 6.24 3.07 15.59
CA LEU A 37 6.09 4.24 14.71
C LEU A 37 6.37 5.55 15.46
N THR A 38 5.91 5.65 16.71
CA THR A 38 6.18 6.81 17.58
C THR A 38 7.67 6.93 17.90
N GLU A 39 8.32 5.83 18.29
CA GLU A 39 9.76 5.78 18.56
C GLU A 39 10.60 6.17 17.34
N GLN A 40 10.13 5.81 16.15
CA GLN A 40 10.78 6.20 14.90
C GLN A 40 10.38 7.61 14.43
N ASN A 41 9.57 8.34 15.18
CA ASN A 41 9.03 9.65 14.82
C ASN A 41 8.36 9.68 13.42
N ILE A 42 7.67 8.61 13.04
CA ILE A 42 6.96 8.52 11.77
C ILE A 42 5.52 9.03 12.00
N PRO A 43 5.14 10.18 11.42
CA PRO A 43 3.78 10.67 11.53
C PRO A 43 2.84 9.77 10.73
N VAL A 44 1.71 9.41 11.34
CA VAL A 44 0.69 8.56 10.73
C VAL A 44 -0.56 9.39 10.47
N LEU A 45 -1.10 9.30 9.25
CA LEU A 45 -2.36 9.93 8.88
C LEU A 45 -3.52 9.23 9.59
N GLU A 46 -4.38 9.99 10.24
CA GLU A 46 -5.66 9.46 10.71
C GLU A 46 -6.49 9.04 9.49
N TRP A 47 -6.93 7.78 9.50
CA TRP A 47 -7.59 7.18 8.36
C TRP A 47 -8.91 6.52 8.77
N PRO A 48 -9.98 6.67 7.97
CA PRO A 48 -11.26 6.03 8.26
C PRO A 48 -11.12 4.51 8.22
N ALA A 49 -11.85 3.83 9.10
CA ALA A 49 -11.94 2.39 9.11
C ALA A 49 -12.69 1.88 7.86
N ILE A 50 -12.34 0.67 7.39
CA ILE A 50 -13.05 -0.04 6.32
C ILE A 50 -13.19 0.83 5.05
N SER A 51 -12.07 1.40 4.59
CA SER A 51 -12.03 2.25 3.39
C SER A 51 -10.94 1.81 2.40
N PRO A 52 -10.95 0.54 1.94
CA PRO A 52 -9.94 0.05 0.99
C PRO A 52 -9.99 0.79 -0.35
N ASP A 53 -11.16 1.25 -0.75
CA ASP A 53 -11.40 2.04 -1.96
C ASP A 53 -10.70 3.41 -1.94
N LEU A 54 -10.40 3.94 -0.77
CA LEU A 54 -9.59 5.15 -0.60
C LEU A 54 -8.08 4.88 -0.53
N ASN A 55 -7.66 3.62 -0.58
CA ASN A 55 -6.26 3.25 -0.51
C ASN A 55 -5.75 2.74 -1.88
N PRO A 56 -4.98 3.54 -2.64
CA PRO A 56 -4.49 3.14 -3.97
C PRO A 56 -3.66 1.86 -3.98
N ILE A 57 -3.06 1.47 -2.85
CA ILE A 57 -2.27 0.25 -2.75
C ILE A 57 -3.11 -1.00 -3.02
N GLU A 58 -4.42 -0.98 -2.69
CA GLU A 58 -5.31 -2.11 -2.95
C GLU A 58 -5.47 -2.38 -4.45
N ASN A 59 -5.50 -1.33 -5.26
CA ASN A 59 -5.50 -1.46 -6.72
C ASN A 59 -4.17 -2.03 -7.22
N LEU A 60 -3.06 -1.65 -6.59
CA LEU A 60 -1.74 -2.17 -6.92
C LEU A 60 -1.63 -3.67 -6.60
N TRP A 61 -2.15 -4.10 -5.43
CA TRP A 61 -2.24 -5.53 -5.10
C TRP A 61 -3.02 -6.30 -6.15
N GLY A 62 -4.15 -5.76 -6.62
CA GLY A 62 -4.92 -6.36 -7.71
C GLY A 62 -4.13 -6.52 -9.02
N VAL A 63 -3.29 -5.54 -9.37
CA VAL A 63 -2.38 -5.63 -10.53
C VAL A 63 -1.33 -6.71 -10.31
N MET A 64 -0.71 -6.74 -9.14
CA MET A 64 0.31 -7.72 -8.80
C MET A 64 -0.22 -9.14 -8.80
N VAL A 65 -1.40 -9.39 -8.22
CA VAL A 65 -2.02 -10.72 -8.21
C VAL A 65 -2.25 -11.21 -9.62
N ARG A 66 -2.78 -10.36 -10.51
CA ARG A 66 -2.97 -10.73 -11.92
C ARG A 66 -1.67 -11.07 -12.63
N ASP A 67 -0.59 -10.37 -12.32
CA ASP A 67 0.74 -10.62 -12.91
C ASP A 67 1.36 -11.92 -12.36
N VAL A 68 1.31 -12.12 -11.04
CA VAL A 68 1.85 -13.31 -10.36
C VAL A 68 1.18 -14.59 -10.90
N TYR A 69 -0.14 -14.55 -11.05
CA TYR A 69 -0.95 -15.70 -11.52
C TYR A 69 -1.30 -15.66 -13.00
N ALA A 70 -0.58 -14.86 -13.78
CA ALA A 70 -0.81 -14.77 -15.22
C ALA A 70 -0.74 -16.14 -15.90
N ASN A 71 -1.63 -16.36 -16.86
CA ASN A 71 -1.76 -17.61 -17.61
C ASN A 71 -2.06 -18.85 -16.73
N GLY A 72 -2.74 -18.67 -15.60
CA GLY A 72 -3.12 -19.75 -14.72
C GLY A 72 -1.93 -20.38 -13.96
N ARG A 73 -0.84 -19.63 -13.81
CA ARG A 73 0.36 -20.10 -13.10
C ARG A 73 0.01 -20.58 -11.70
N GLN A 74 0.58 -21.71 -11.33
CA GLN A 74 0.54 -22.25 -9.98
C GLN A 74 1.97 -22.40 -9.44
N PHE A 75 2.10 -22.48 -8.11
CA PHE A 75 3.38 -22.57 -7.43
C PHE A 75 3.40 -23.78 -6.51
N ASP A 76 4.40 -24.62 -6.67
CA ASP A 76 4.58 -25.83 -5.86
C ASP A 76 5.27 -25.53 -4.53
N THR A 77 5.99 -24.42 -4.45
CA THR A 77 6.72 -24.02 -3.25
C THR A 77 6.53 -22.54 -2.92
N VAL A 78 6.67 -22.22 -1.63
CA VAL A 78 6.64 -20.82 -1.14
C VAL A 78 7.75 -19.98 -1.77
N GLU A 79 8.92 -20.57 -2.04
CA GLU A 79 10.05 -19.87 -2.63
C GLU A 79 9.77 -19.46 -4.09
N GLN A 80 9.10 -20.33 -4.86
CA GLN A 80 8.64 -19.96 -6.20
C GLN A 80 7.65 -18.80 -6.17
N LEU A 81 6.69 -18.82 -5.24
CA LEU A 81 5.73 -17.73 -5.07
C LEU A 81 6.42 -16.42 -4.68
N LYS A 82 7.35 -16.46 -3.71
CA LYS A 82 8.14 -15.29 -3.31
C LYS A 82 8.91 -14.67 -4.48
N THR A 83 9.55 -15.51 -5.28
CA THR A 83 10.28 -15.08 -6.48
C THR A 83 9.35 -14.39 -7.47
N ALA A 84 8.17 -14.97 -7.72
CA ALA A 84 7.18 -14.38 -8.62
C ALA A 84 6.64 -13.03 -8.10
N ILE A 85 6.37 -12.93 -6.80
CA ILE A 85 5.95 -11.67 -6.16
C ILE A 85 7.04 -10.60 -6.28
N THR A 86 8.29 -10.93 -5.99
CA THR A 86 9.42 -10.00 -6.11
C THR A 86 9.59 -9.51 -7.55
N ALA A 87 9.47 -10.43 -8.51
CA ALA A 87 9.54 -10.08 -9.93
C ALA A 87 8.35 -9.20 -10.37
N ALA A 88 7.13 -9.47 -9.90
CA ALA A 88 5.96 -8.64 -10.18
C ALA A 88 6.13 -7.24 -9.59
N TRP A 89 6.62 -7.14 -8.35
CA TRP A 89 6.92 -5.86 -7.70
C TRP A 89 7.93 -5.03 -8.50
N SER A 90 9.01 -5.64 -8.99
CA SER A 90 10.04 -4.93 -9.77
C SER A 90 9.57 -4.42 -11.14
N ARG A 91 8.44 -4.95 -11.65
CA ARG A 91 7.82 -4.49 -12.91
C ARG A 91 6.86 -3.31 -12.73
N ILE A 92 6.55 -2.93 -11.49
CA ILE A 92 5.68 -1.78 -11.23
C ILE A 92 6.40 -0.50 -11.65
N SER A 93 5.80 0.22 -12.59
CA SER A 93 6.38 1.47 -13.07
C SER A 93 5.95 2.67 -12.22
N ILE A 94 6.80 3.69 -12.21
CA ILE A 94 6.48 4.97 -11.55
C ILE A 94 5.26 5.61 -12.19
N GLU A 95 5.06 5.46 -13.49
CA GLU A 95 3.91 5.98 -14.22
C GLU A 95 2.61 5.33 -13.73
N MET A 96 2.63 4.02 -13.45
CA MET A 96 1.49 3.32 -12.86
C MET A 96 1.18 3.86 -11.46
N LEU A 97 2.18 4.04 -10.62
CA LEU A 97 2.01 4.61 -9.28
C LEU A 97 1.43 6.03 -9.34
N LYS A 98 1.96 6.88 -10.21
CA LYS A 98 1.45 8.24 -10.43
C LYS A 98 -0.02 8.24 -10.89
N LYS A 99 -0.40 7.33 -11.79
CA LYS A 99 -1.80 7.18 -12.21
C LYS A 99 -2.71 6.80 -11.04
N LEU A 100 -2.31 5.82 -10.22
CA LEU A 100 -3.09 5.40 -9.05
C LEU A 100 -3.25 6.53 -8.04
N ILE A 101 -2.16 7.20 -7.68
CA ILE A 101 -2.18 8.34 -6.75
C ILE A 101 -3.03 9.49 -7.32
N GLY A 102 -2.92 9.74 -8.61
CA GLY A 102 -3.71 10.75 -9.32
C GLY A 102 -5.22 10.52 -9.29
N THR A 103 -5.70 9.32 -8.91
CA THR A 103 -7.13 9.06 -8.72
C THR A 103 -7.67 9.59 -7.39
N MET A 104 -6.80 9.87 -6.41
CA MET A 104 -7.23 10.24 -5.04
C MET A 104 -8.17 11.46 -4.96
N PRO A 105 -7.93 12.56 -5.69
CA PRO A 105 -8.87 13.69 -5.66
C PRO A 105 -10.28 13.30 -6.09
N LYS A 106 -10.39 12.43 -7.12
CA LYS A 106 -11.69 11.94 -7.62
C LYS A 106 -12.36 11.02 -6.60
N ARG A 107 -11.60 10.12 -5.95
CA ARG A 107 -12.13 9.25 -4.89
C ARG A 107 -12.68 10.07 -3.72
N ILE A 108 -11.94 11.05 -3.25
CA ILE A 108 -12.38 11.93 -2.17
C ILE A 108 -13.63 12.71 -2.57
N PHE A 109 -13.67 13.25 -3.79
CA PHE A 109 -14.84 13.94 -4.31
C PHE A 109 -16.07 13.02 -4.36
N GLU A 110 -15.90 11.77 -4.77
CA GLU A 110 -16.98 10.78 -4.82
C GLU A 110 -17.52 10.46 -3.43
N VAL A 111 -16.66 10.28 -2.42
CA VAL A 111 -17.08 10.10 -1.03
C VAL A 111 -17.90 11.29 -0.53
N ILE A 112 -17.44 12.51 -0.81
CA ILE A 112 -18.16 13.73 -0.40
C ILE A 112 -19.52 13.79 -1.08
N SER A 113 -19.59 13.56 -2.39
CA SER A 113 -20.85 13.63 -3.14
C SER A 113 -21.83 12.53 -2.81
N LYS A 114 -21.34 11.38 -2.30
CA LYS A 114 -22.16 10.25 -1.84
C LYS A 114 -22.40 10.24 -0.32
N ASN A 115 -22.10 11.33 0.39
CA ASN A 115 -22.27 11.45 1.84
C ASN A 115 -21.57 10.34 2.65
N GLY A 116 -20.38 9.93 2.22
CA GLY A 116 -19.57 8.94 2.93
C GLY A 116 -19.74 7.49 2.46
N GLU A 117 -20.50 7.24 1.40
CA GLU A 117 -20.59 5.90 0.81
C GLU A 117 -19.31 5.51 0.05
N CYS A 118 -19.15 4.20 -0.20
CA CYS A 118 -18.01 3.66 -0.94
C CYS A 118 -17.90 4.24 -2.34
N THR A 119 -16.67 4.38 -2.81
CA THR A 119 -16.36 4.77 -4.19
C THR A 119 -16.46 3.56 -5.13
N HIS A 120 -16.40 3.82 -6.43
CA HIS A 120 -16.39 2.74 -7.45
C HIS A 120 -14.97 2.20 -7.75
N TYR A 121 -13.94 2.65 -7.04
CA TYR A 121 -12.53 2.28 -7.25
C TYR A 121 -12.15 0.96 -6.58
#